data_44ab49ccab3029a830473f69011dded9
#
_entry.id   44ab49ccab3029a830473f69011dded9
#
_cell.length_a   1.000
_cell.length_b   1.000
_cell.length_c   1.000
_cell.angle_alpha   90.00
_cell.angle_beta   90.00
_cell.angle_gamma   90.00
#
_symmetry.space_group_name_H-M   'P 1'
#
loop_
_entity.id
_entity.type
_entity.pdbx_description
1 polymer ?
#
loop_
_entity_poly.entity_id
_entity_poly.type
_entity_poly.pdbx_seq_one_letter_code
_entity_poly.pdbx_strand_id
1 'polypeptide(L)'
;MADQKPGAGSRPALTTSDLDEAAAVIGDLYLPVVIEADAGQTLEVRLEALRLHSMTAGLLTCSQDAQIVTAVPDHFHVNLPLNGRVASRAGLDSPVASTPQQAMVFMPGKPASISWTEGTTQLCLMITRTSIESAMQQLLGQQLTQSVQFSPVIDLTSGGGATVRAAMNVVLRDLENGIPADISRVSSWITSSWVSHTTSATNCFDPRLSRHPSRSTVRSSSSKPPRRRLGRRCPWQAPCT
;
A
#
# COMPACT_ATOMS: atom_id res chain seq x y z
N MET A 1 -18.04 -15.55 -25.60
CA MET A 1 -18.73 -15.33 -24.33
C MET A 1 -18.09 -14.07 -23.73
N ALA A 2 -18.87 -13.01 -23.52
CA ALA A 2 -18.33 -11.77 -22.95
C ALA A 2 -18.02 -12.03 -21.47
N ASP A 3 -16.75 -11.90 -21.13
CA ASP A 3 -16.21 -12.03 -19.79
C ASP A 3 -16.76 -10.88 -18.92
N GLN A 4 -17.79 -11.18 -18.15
CA GLN A 4 -18.46 -10.18 -17.31
C GLN A 4 -17.60 -10.00 -16.06
N LYS A 5 -16.79 -8.93 -16.05
CA LYS A 5 -15.98 -8.56 -14.90
C LYS A 5 -16.84 -8.55 -13.61
N PRO A 6 -16.45 -9.25 -12.54
CA PRO A 6 -17.27 -9.37 -11.33
C PRO A 6 -17.70 -8.01 -10.79
N GLY A 7 -18.98 -7.83 -10.50
CA GLY A 7 -19.53 -6.59 -9.95
C GLY A 7 -19.10 -6.31 -8.51
N ALA A 8 -19.35 -5.10 -8.02
CA ALA A 8 -19.13 -4.76 -6.62
C ALA A 8 -19.97 -5.68 -5.70
N GLY A 9 -19.38 -6.17 -4.59
CA GLY A 9 -19.96 -7.15 -3.69
C GLY A 9 -19.74 -8.61 -4.11
N SER A 10 -19.07 -8.87 -5.23
CA SER A 10 -18.71 -10.24 -5.63
C SER A 10 -17.62 -10.82 -4.71
N ARG A 11 -17.70 -12.14 -4.49
CA ARG A 11 -16.78 -12.92 -3.66
C ARG A 11 -16.13 -14.02 -4.50
N PRO A 12 -15.15 -13.68 -5.32
CA PRO A 12 -14.40 -14.68 -6.05
C PRO A 12 -13.52 -15.49 -5.09
N ALA A 13 -13.51 -16.81 -5.29
CA ALA A 13 -12.63 -17.74 -4.59
C ALA A 13 -11.97 -18.66 -5.61
N LEU A 14 -10.72 -19.02 -5.37
CA LEU A 14 -9.94 -19.92 -6.21
C LEU A 14 -9.06 -20.80 -5.33
N THR A 15 -8.90 -22.06 -5.72
CA THR A 15 -7.85 -22.95 -5.24
C THR A 15 -7.34 -23.71 -6.46
N THR A 16 -6.08 -23.48 -6.82
CA THR A 16 -5.49 -24.10 -8.01
C THR A 16 -3.98 -24.31 -7.84
N SER A 17 -3.45 -25.28 -8.57
CA SER A 17 -2.01 -25.45 -8.77
C SER A 17 -1.57 -25.05 -10.19
N ASP A 18 -2.49 -24.57 -11.01
CA ASP A 18 -2.18 -23.95 -12.31
C ASP A 18 -1.83 -22.49 -12.08
N LEU A 19 -0.54 -22.14 -12.29
CA LEU A 19 -0.04 -20.80 -12.06
C LEU A 19 -0.56 -19.77 -13.05
N ASP A 20 -0.87 -20.19 -14.29
CA ASP A 20 -1.45 -19.32 -15.30
C ASP A 20 -2.90 -18.98 -14.94
N GLU A 21 -3.67 -19.96 -14.44
CA GLU A 21 -5.01 -19.73 -13.91
C GLU A 21 -4.96 -18.80 -12.68
N ALA A 22 -4.05 -19.06 -11.74
CA ALA A 22 -3.86 -18.20 -10.57
C ALA A 22 -3.51 -16.76 -10.97
N ALA A 23 -2.56 -16.58 -11.90
CA ALA A 23 -2.16 -15.27 -12.38
C ALA A 23 -3.30 -14.54 -13.12
N ALA A 24 -4.11 -15.25 -13.90
CA ALA A 24 -5.26 -14.68 -14.58
C ALA A 24 -6.31 -14.16 -13.60
N VAL A 25 -6.70 -14.97 -12.60
CA VAL A 25 -7.69 -14.57 -11.58
C VAL A 25 -7.19 -13.44 -10.69
N ILE A 26 -5.92 -13.50 -10.26
CA ILE A 26 -5.30 -12.39 -9.51
C ILE A 26 -5.24 -11.13 -10.37
N GLY A 27 -4.90 -11.28 -11.65
CA GLY A 27 -4.86 -10.18 -12.62
C GLY A 27 -6.19 -9.46 -12.79
N ASP A 28 -7.29 -10.21 -12.86
CA ASP A 28 -8.65 -9.65 -12.96
C ASP A 28 -9.12 -8.93 -11.68
N LEU A 29 -8.68 -9.41 -10.53
CA LEU A 29 -9.08 -8.87 -9.23
C LEU A 29 -8.26 -7.67 -8.81
N TYR A 30 -6.98 -7.70 -9.06
CA TYR A 30 -6.02 -6.71 -8.62
C TYR A 30 -5.31 -6.04 -9.79
N LEU A 31 -4.29 -6.66 -10.32
CA LEU A 31 -3.48 -6.21 -11.44
C LEU A 31 -2.70 -7.40 -12.02
N PRO A 32 -2.28 -7.35 -13.29
CA PRO A 32 -1.52 -8.42 -13.89
C PRO A 32 -0.28 -8.79 -13.08
N VAL A 33 -0.07 -10.08 -12.88
CA VAL A 33 1.05 -10.66 -12.13
C VAL A 33 1.71 -11.79 -12.93
N VAL A 34 2.97 -12.03 -12.60
CA VAL A 34 3.69 -13.27 -12.93
C VAL A 34 3.98 -13.98 -11.61
N ILE A 35 3.66 -15.27 -11.54
CA ILE A 35 3.91 -16.12 -10.37
C ILE A 35 4.97 -17.13 -10.75
N GLU A 36 6.04 -17.21 -9.95
CA GLU A 36 7.13 -18.15 -10.13
C GLU A 36 7.25 -19.01 -8.87
N ALA A 37 7.45 -20.31 -9.06
CA ALA A 37 7.73 -21.28 -8.01
C ALA A 37 9.06 -21.97 -8.30
N ASP A 38 9.67 -22.56 -7.28
CA ASP A 38 10.89 -23.32 -7.43
C ASP A 38 10.67 -24.58 -8.31
N ALA A 39 11.67 -24.89 -9.13
CA ALA A 39 11.60 -26.02 -10.06
C ALA A 39 11.35 -27.34 -9.32
N GLY A 40 10.32 -28.07 -9.76
CA GLY A 40 9.96 -29.38 -9.22
C GLY A 40 9.03 -29.34 -8.00
N GLN A 41 8.60 -28.17 -7.54
CA GLN A 41 7.58 -28.03 -6.50
C GLN A 41 6.20 -27.80 -7.13
N THR A 42 5.17 -28.36 -6.50
CA THR A 42 3.77 -28.05 -6.85
C THR A 42 3.28 -26.96 -5.90
N LEU A 43 3.14 -25.75 -6.42
CA LEU A 43 2.61 -24.63 -5.68
C LEU A 43 1.07 -24.61 -5.79
N GLU A 44 0.39 -24.76 -4.68
CA GLU A 44 -1.05 -24.48 -4.60
C GLU A 44 -1.26 -23.03 -4.16
N VAL A 45 -2.06 -22.31 -4.93
CA VAL A 45 -2.49 -20.93 -4.64
C VAL A 45 -3.96 -20.97 -4.24
N ARG A 46 -4.26 -20.43 -3.07
CA ARG A 46 -5.64 -20.20 -2.62
C ARG A 46 -5.90 -18.71 -2.51
N LEU A 47 -7.00 -18.27 -3.07
CA LEU A 47 -7.47 -16.88 -3.03
C LEU A 47 -8.93 -16.83 -2.61
N GLU A 48 -9.24 -16.03 -1.61
CA GLU A 48 -10.59 -15.60 -1.26
C GLU A 48 -10.63 -14.08 -1.30
N ALA A 49 -11.49 -13.48 -2.10
CA ALA A 49 -11.49 -12.04 -2.27
C ALA A 49 -12.91 -11.44 -2.14
N LEU A 50 -12.93 -10.15 -1.86
CA LEU A 50 -14.12 -9.32 -1.78
C LEU A 50 -13.85 -8.07 -2.61
N ARG A 51 -14.63 -7.87 -3.67
CA ARG A 51 -14.55 -6.68 -4.49
C ARG A 51 -15.55 -5.63 -4.01
N LEU A 52 -15.05 -4.49 -3.63
CA LEU A 52 -15.79 -3.33 -3.20
C LEU A 52 -15.69 -2.23 -4.27
N HIS A 53 -16.50 -1.19 -4.16
CA HIS A 53 -16.53 -0.14 -5.18
C HIS A 53 -15.17 0.60 -5.32
N SER A 54 -14.50 0.83 -4.22
CA SER A 54 -13.24 1.61 -4.15
C SER A 54 -12.03 0.80 -3.70
N MET A 55 -12.23 -0.49 -3.40
CA MET A 55 -11.21 -1.36 -2.84
C MET A 55 -11.45 -2.81 -3.25
N THR A 56 -10.39 -3.56 -3.44
CA THR A 56 -10.42 -5.03 -3.45
C THR A 56 -9.63 -5.54 -2.25
N ALA A 57 -10.22 -6.44 -1.48
CA ALA A 57 -9.57 -7.11 -0.37
C ALA A 57 -9.54 -8.61 -0.63
N GLY A 58 -8.48 -9.30 -0.24
CA GLY A 58 -8.43 -10.76 -0.36
C GLY A 58 -7.36 -11.39 0.50
N LEU A 59 -7.63 -12.63 0.86
CA LEU A 59 -6.69 -13.54 1.47
C LEU A 59 -6.04 -14.37 0.39
N LEU A 60 -4.73 -14.29 0.29
CA LEU A 60 -3.92 -15.06 -0.64
C LEU A 60 -2.98 -15.95 0.16
N THR A 61 -3.01 -17.26 -0.14
CA THR A 61 -2.15 -18.28 0.50
C THR A 61 -1.38 -19.03 -0.57
N CYS A 62 -0.09 -19.22 -0.34
CA CYS A 62 0.78 -20.08 -1.15
C CYS A 62 1.27 -21.25 -0.31
N SER A 63 1.15 -22.48 -0.82
CA SER A 63 1.55 -23.71 -0.10
C SER A 63 3.06 -23.89 -0.02
N GLN A 64 3.83 -23.26 -0.92
CA GLN A 64 5.28 -23.35 -1.04
C GLN A 64 5.88 -21.95 -1.24
N ASP A 65 7.20 -21.87 -1.23
CA ASP A 65 7.92 -20.64 -1.59
C ASP A 65 7.52 -20.17 -2.99
N ALA A 66 7.23 -18.91 -3.11
CA ALA A 66 6.79 -18.31 -4.37
C ALA A 66 7.32 -16.89 -4.55
N GLN A 67 7.53 -16.51 -5.80
CA GLN A 67 7.80 -15.13 -6.18
C GLN A 67 6.69 -14.59 -7.04
N ILE A 68 6.17 -13.42 -6.68
CA ILE A 68 5.13 -12.72 -7.42
C ILE A 68 5.70 -11.38 -7.89
N VAL A 69 5.65 -11.15 -9.19
CA VAL A 69 6.01 -9.86 -9.80
C VAL A 69 4.77 -9.24 -10.39
N THR A 70 4.47 -7.99 -9.99
CA THR A 70 3.28 -7.29 -10.46
C THR A 70 3.59 -6.37 -11.63
N ALA A 71 2.57 -6.09 -12.46
CA ALA A 71 2.61 -4.93 -13.33
C ALA A 71 2.68 -3.62 -12.51
N VAL A 72 2.90 -2.49 -13.19
CA VAL A 72 2.89 -1.16 -12.55
C VAL A 72 1.46 -0.82 -12.14
N PRO A 73 1.17 -0.64 -10.83
CA PRO A 73 -0.17 -0.30 -10.37
C PRO A 73 -0.45 1.20 -10.55
N ASP A 74 -1.71 1.55 -10.73
CA ASP A 74 -2.27 2.90 -10.58
C ASP A 74 -3.00 3.11 -9.24
N HIS A 75 -3.03 2.07 -8.41
CA HIS A 75 -3.69 1.98 -7.10
C HIS A 75 -2.64 1.89 -5.98
N PHE A 76 -3.07 2.21 -4.76
CA PHE A 76 -2.31 1.87 -3.57
C PHE A 76 -2.54 0.39 -3.24
N HIS A 77 -1.48 -0.32 -2.91
CA HIS A 77 -1.54 -1.72 -2.58
C HIS A 77 -0.91 -1.95 -1.21
N VAL A 78 -1.62 -2.66 -0.32
CA VAL A 78 -1.17 -2.96 1.03
C VAL A 78 -1.16 -4.45 1.24
N ASN A 79 -0.03 -4.94 1.70
CA ASN A 79 0.17 -6.34 2.02
C ASN A 79 0.44 -6.52 3.50
N LEU A 80 -0.38 -7.34 4.15
CA LEU A 80 -0.24 -7.73 5.55
C LEU A 80 -0.14 -9.24 5.66
N PRO A 81 1.04 -9.82 5.92
CA PRO A 81 1.14 -11.22 6.30
C PRO A 81 0.35 -11.48 7.58
N LEU A 82 -0.48 -12.51 7.59
CA LEU A 82 -1.20 -12.96 8.79
C LEU A 82 -0.37 -13.98 9.57
N ASN A 83 0.47 -14.72 8.86
CA ASN A 83 1.49 -15.61 9.38
C ASN A 83 2.75 -15.52 8.52
N GLY A 84 3.83 -16.12 8.97
CA GLY A 84 5.08 -16.18 8.22
C GLY A 84 5.74 -14.81 8.04
N ARG A 85 6.56 -14.71 7.02
CA ARG A 85 7.33 -13.52 6.65
C ARG A 85 7.36 -13.37 5.14
N VAL A 86 7.21 -12.15 4.68
CA VAL A 86 7.23 -11.81 3.25
C VAL A 86 8.32 -10.76 3.02
N ALA A 87 9.17 -10.97 2.04
CA ALA A 87 10.11 -9.95 1.59
C ALA A 87 9.56 -9.28 0.33
N SER A 88 9.48 -7.97 0.33
CA SER A 88 8.87 -7.21 -0.76
C SER A 88 9.71 -5.99 -1.13
N ARG A 89 9.68 -5.61 -2.40
CA ARG A 89 10.29 -4.36 -2.88
C ARG A 89 9.42 -3.70 -3.94
N ALA A 90 9.47 -2.37 -4.01
CA ALA A 90 8.85 -1.58 -5.06
C ALA A 90 9.93 -1.13 -6.07
N GLY A 91 9.78 -1.52 -7.33
CA GLY A 91 10.76 -1.22 -8.38
C GLY A 91 12.18 -1.69 -8.01
N LEU A 92 13.12 -0.74 -7.95
CA LEU A 92 14.54 -0.98 -7.61
C LEU A 92 14.88 -0.67 -6.15
N ASP A 93 13.89 -0.35 -5.32
CA ASP A 93 14.12 -0.04 -3.90
C ASP A 93 14.66 -1.28 -3.15
N SER A 94 15.27 -1.08 -2.00
CA SER A 94 15.75 -2.18 -1.17
C SER A 94 14.59 -3.04 -0.68
N PRO A 95 14.72 -4.38 -0.62
CA PRO A 95 13.69 -5.24 -0.08
C PRO A 95 13.36 -4.90 1.37
N VAL A 96 12.08 -4.97 1.71
CA VAL A 96 11.56 -4.79 3.06
C VAL A 96 10.87 -6.06 3.49
N ALA A 97 11.19 -6.54 4.70
CA ALA A 97 10.46 -7.66 5.30
C ALA A 97 9.19 -7.15 5.96
N SER A 98 8.06 -7.81 5.70
CA SER A 98 6.80 -7.61 6.41
C SER A 98 6.43 -8.84 7.24
N THR A 99 5.69 -8.60 8.32
CA THR A 99 5.29 -9.59 9.32
C THR A 99 3.86 -9.29 9.76
N PRO A 100 3.22 -10.13 10.59
CA PRO A 100 1.90 -9.80 11.15
C PRO A 100 1.83 -8.48 11.94
N GLN A 101 2.98 -7.93 12.34
CA GLN A 101 3.07 -6.64 13.03
C GLN A 101 3.43 -5.46 12.12
N GLN A 102 3.78 -5.75 10.86
CA GLN A 102 4.35 -4.76 9.95
C GLN A 102 3.85 -4.96 8.51
N ALA A 103 2.96 -4.10 8.06
CA ALA A 103 2.45 -4.14 6.69
C ALA A 103 3.37 -3.40 5.72
N MET A 104 3.40 -3.88 4.46
CA MET A 104 4.04 -3.19 3.34
C MET A 104 3.02 -2.41 2.53
N VAL A 105 3.39 -1.21 2.12
CA VAL A 105 2.60 -0.32 1.26
C VAL A 105 3.33 -0.09 -0.05
N PHE A 106 2.66 -0.38 -1.15
CA PHE A 106 3.14 -0.08 -2.48
C PHE A 106 2.41 1.14 -3.03
N MET A 107 3.19 2.07 -3.52
CA MET A 107 2.70 3.30 -4.13
C MET A 107 2.37 3.06 -5.61
N PRO A 108 1.40 3.79 -6.19
CA PRO A 108 1.21 3.81 -7.63
C PRO A 108 2.50 4.15 -8.38
N GLY A 109 2.70 3.55 -9.55
CA GLY A 109 3.79 3.89 -10.47
C GLY A 109 5.06 3.04 -10.36
N LYS A 110 5.14 2.08 -9.43
CA LYS A 110 6.28 1.13 -9.36
C LYS A 110 5.77 -0.31 -9.29
N PRO A 111 6.31 -1.25 -10.08
CA PRO A 111 5.97 -2.67 -9.94
C PRO A 111 6.44 -3.19 -8.59
N ALA A 112 5.77 -4.20 -8.06
CA ALA A 112 6.17 -4.90 -6.86
C ALA A 112 6.81 -6.25 -7.19
N SER A 113 7.83 -6.63 -6.41
CA SER A 113 8.37 -7.98 -6.36
C SER A 113 8.21 -8.48 -4.93
N ILE A 114 7.54 -9.61 -4.76
CA ILE A 114 7.08 -10.14 -3.47
C ILE A 114 7.55 -11.59 -3.39
N SER A 115 8.39 -11.89 -2.40
CA SER A 115 8.87 -13.25 -2.12
C SER A 115 8.17 -13.78 -0.88
N TRP A 116 7.48 -14.90 -1.04
CA TRP A 116 6.70 -15.57 -0.02
C TRP A 116 7.43 -16.82 0.46
N THR A 117 7.36 -17.09 1.74
CA THR A 117 7.79 -18.38 2.29
C THR A 117 6.63 -19.37 2.35
N GLU A 118 6.93 -20.65 2.36
CA GLU A 118 5.97 -21.75 2.47
C GLU A 118 4.90 -21.48 3.53
N GLY A 119 3.64 -21.76 3.17
CA GLY A 119 2.49 -21.65 4.06
C GLY A 119 2.10 -20.22 4.45
N THR A 120 2.68 -19.19 3.83
CA THR A 120 2.33 -17.80 4.12
C THR A 120 0.91 -17.49 3.65
N THR A 121 0.12 -16.91 4.54
CA THR A 121 -1.18 -16.29 4.23
C THR A 121 -1.08 -14.79 4.41
N GLN A 122 -1.54 -14.04 3.41
CA GLN A 122 -1.44 -12.59 3.37
C GLN A 122 -2.79 -11.95 3.04
N LEU A 123 -3.15 -10.92 3.79
CA LEU A 123 -4.22 -10.00 3.41
C LEU A 123 -3.65 -9.00 2.40
N CYS A 124 -4.25 -8.97 1.22
CA CYS A 124 -3.94 -8.03 0.15
C CYS A 124 -5.08 -7.02 0.01
N LEU A 125 -4.78 -5.74 0.14
CA LEU A 125 -5.74 -4.65 -0.09
C LEU A 125 -5.26 -3.83 -1.27
N MET A 126 -6.14 -3.58 -2.23
CA MET A 126 -5.90 -2.62 -3.31
C MET A 126 -6.96 -1.52 -3.23
N ILE A 127 -6.52 -0.27 -3.11
CA ILE A 127 -7.38 0.89 -2.90
C ILE A 127 -7.16 1.89 -4.02
N THR A 128 -8.24 2.37 -4.63
CA THR A 128 -8.14 3.33 -5.74
C THR A 128 -7.48 4.63 -5.27
N ARG A 129 -6.65 5.20 -6.14
CA ARG A 129 -6.01 6.50 -5.88
C ARG A 129 -7.04 7.57 -5.53
N THR A 130 -8.14 7.63 -6.28
CA THR A 130 -9.20 8.62 -6.08
C THR A 130 -9.84 8.52 -4.70
N SER A 131 -10.01 7.30 -4.15
CA SER A 131 -10.55 7.12 -2.80
C SER A 131 -9.62 7.64 -1.72
N ILE A 132 -8.32 7.36 -1.84
CA ILE A 132 -7.31 7.87 -0.90
C ILE A 132 -7.22 9.39 -0.99
N GLU A 133 -7.14 9.95 -2.19
CA GLU A 133 -7.04 11.40 -2.41
C GLU A 133 -8.30 12.13 -1.92
N SER A 134 -9.50 11.59 -2.19
CA SER A 134 -10.76 12.17 -1.69
C SER A 134 -10.85 12.16 -0.17
N ALA A 135 -10.46 11.05 0.48
CA ALA A 135 -10.44 10.99 1.94
C ALA A 135 -9.42 11.97 2.53
N MET A 136 -8.25 12.12 1.90
CA MET A 136 -7.24 13.09 2.33
C MET A 136 -7.75 14.53 2.21
N GLN A 137 -8.40 14.88 1.09
CA GLN A 137 -8.99 16.20 0.87
C GLN A 137 -10.10 16.51 1.90
N GLN A 138 -10.95 15.52 2.19
CA GLN A 138 -11.99 15.66 3.22
C GLN A 138 -11.39 15.91 4.61
N LEU A 139 -10.33 15.17 4.97
CA LEU A 139 -9.66 15.33 6.26
C LEU A 139 -8.96 16.69 6.39
N LEU A 140 -8.30 17.13 5.33
CA LEU A 140 -7.56 18.40 5.31
C LEU A 140 -8.46 19.63 5.07
N GLY A 141 -9.69 19.43 4.62
CA GLY A 141 -10.61 20.51 4.24
C GLY A 141 -10.14 21.35 3.05
N GLN A 142 -9.23 20.81 2.24
CA GLN A 142 -8.65 21.52 1.08
C GLN A 142 -8.25 20.55 -0.04
N GLN A 143 -8.09 21.07 -1.25
CA GLN A 143 -7.62 20.32 -2.39
C GLN A 143 -6.14 19.93 -2.23
N LEU A 144 -5.79 18.71 -2.66
CA LEU A 144 -4.39 18.26 -2.70
C LEU A 144 -3.66 18.95 -3.85
N THR A 145 -2.51 19.50 -3.54
CA THR A 145 -1.59 20.08 -4.53
C THR A 145 -0.48 19.12 -4.97
N GLN A 146 -0.33 18.00 -4.26
CA GLN A 146 0.67 16.98 -4.52
C GLN A 146 0.05 15.59 -4.36
N SER A 147 0.66 14.59 -5.00
CA SER A 147 0.27 13.18 -4.84
C SER A 147 0.52 12.72 -3.41
N VAL A 148 -0.42 11.92 -2.88
CA VAL A 148 -0.27 11.31 -1.56
C VAL A 148 0.92 10.35 -1.56
N GLN A 149 1.75 10.45 -0.55
CA GLN A 149 2.90 9.57 -0.32
C GLN A 149 2.79 8.92 1.05
N PHE A 150 2.99 7.60 1.10
CA PHE A 150 3.02 6.83 2.35
C PHE A 150 4.44 6.34 2.63
N SER A 151 4.74 6.10 3.90
CA SER A 151 5.88 5.25 4.25
C SER A 151 5.67 3.85 3.64
N PRO A 152 6.69 3.23 3.06
CA PRO A 152 6.57 1.87 2.52
C PRO A 152 6.24 0.83 3.60
N VAL A 153 6.39 1.18 4.87
CA VAL A 153 6.16 0.29 6.01
C VAL A 153 5.24 0.96 7.01
N ILE A 154 4.26 0.20 7.51
CA ILE A 154 3.37 0.59 8.59
C ILE A 154 3.62 -0.34 9.78
N ASP A 155 4.06 0.23 10.91
CA ASP A 155 4.06 -0.47 12.21
C ASP A 155 2.61 -0.55 12.73
N LEU A 156 2.09 -1.77 12.82
CA LEU A 156 0.71 -2.05 13.22
C LEU A 156 0.55 -2.25 14.73
N THR A 157 1.61 -2.07 15.52
CA THR A 157 1.61 -2.33 16.96
C THR A 157 1.24 -1.11 17.80
N SER A 158 1.38 0.09 17.24
CA SER A 158 1.23 1.35 17.99
C SER A 158 0.58 2.45 17.16
N GLY A 159 0.08 3.47 17.85
CA GLY A 159 -0.44 4.71 17.25
C GLY A 159 -1.51 4.47 16.18
N GLY A 160 -1.42 5.20 15.08
CA GLY A 160 -2.35 5.07 13.95
C GLY A 160 -2.27 3.71 13.25
N GLY A 161 -1.12 3.02 13.29
CA GLY A 161 -0.99 1.68 12.75
C GLY A 161 -1.86 0.65 13.48
N ALA A 162 -2.06 0.80 14.79
CA ALA A 162 -3.01 -0.03 15.55
C ALA A 162 -4.45 0.18 15.06
N THR A 163 -4.81 1.42 14.68
CA THR A 163 -6.12 1.73 14.08
C THR A 163 -6.28 1.08 12.70
N VAL A 164 -5.23 1.15 11.87
CA VAL A 164 -5.19 0.45 10.58
C VAL A 164 -5.37 -1.05 10.77
N ARG A 165 -4.70 -1.65 11.75
CA ARG A 165 -4.85 -3.07 12.09
C ARG A 165 -6.29 -3.41 12.49
N ALA A 166 -6.92 -2.59 13.31
CA ALA A 166 -8.32 -2.79 13.70
C ALA A 166 -9.26 -2.77 12.49
N ALA A 167 -9.03 -1.85 11.55
CA ALA A 167 -9.77 -1.79 10.29
C ALA A 167 -9.55 -3.06 9.43
N MET A 168 -8.32 -3.51 9.29
CA MET A 168 -7.98 -4.74 8.57
C MET A 168 -8.64 -5.98 9.18
N ASN A 169 -8.73 -6.05 10.52
CA ASN A 169 -9.41 -7.15 11.20
C ASN A 169 -10.92 -7.20 10.91
N VAL A 170 -11.58 -6.06 10.64
CA VAL A 170 -12.97 -6.05 10.19
C VAL A 170 -13.08 -6.70 8.81
N VAL A 171 -12.20 -6.31 7.87
CA VAL A 171 -12.18 -6.92 6.53
C VAL A 171 -11.92 -8.42 6.58
N LEU A 172 -11.00 -8.86 7.43
CA LEU A 172 -10.70 -10.29 7.63
C LEU A 172 -11.94 -11.06 8.08
N ARG A 173 -12.66 -10.55 9.08
CA ARG A 173 -13.91 -11.17 9.56
C ARG A 173 -14.98 -11.25 8.47
N ASP A 174 -15.08 -10.22 7.63
CA ASP A 174 -16.03 -10.21 6.53
C ASP A 174 -15.67 -11.22 5.44
N LEU A 175 -14.37 -11.39 5.16
CA LEU A 175 -13.88 -12.42 4.27
C LEU A 175 -14.18 -13.82 4.83
N GLU A 176 -13.90 -14.08 6.12
CA GLU A 176 -14.10 -15.37 6.78
C GLU A 176 -15.58 -15.76 6.94
N ASN A 177 -16.44 -14.80 7.34
CA ASN A 177 -17.82 -15.12 7.71
C ASN A 177 -18.81 -15.03 6.55
N GLY A 178 -18.39 -14.61 5.37
CA GLY A 178 -19.30 -14.46 4.23
C GLY A 178 -20.37 -13.38 4.39
N ILE A 179 -20.28 -12.54 5.42
CA ILE A 179 -21.26 -11.49 5.69
C ILE A 179 -20.99 -10.30 4.76
N PRO A 180 -22.00 -9.82 4.00
CA PRO A 180 -21.84 -8.53 3.36
C PRO A 180 -21.83 -7.46 4.46
N ALA A 181 -20.64 -6.99 4.84
CA ALA A 181 -20.56 -5.79 5.66
C ALA A 181 -21.26 -4.64 4.95
N ASP A 182 -21.63 -3.63 5.70
CA ASP A 182 -21.93 -2.32 5.13
C ASP A 182 -20.61 -1.75 4.56
N ILE A 183 -20.31 -2.25 3.40
CA ILE A 183 -19.06 -2.23 2.65
C ILE A 183 -18.60 -0.79 2.40
N SER A 184 -19.55 0.14 2.25
CA SER A 184 -19.27 1.57 2.10
C SER A 184 -18.61 2.16 3.36
N ARG A 185 -19.00 1.68 4.53
CA ARG A 185 -18.45 2.10 5.82
C ARG A 185 -17.04 1.55 6.05
N VAL A 186 -16.81 0.29 5.68
CA VAL A 186 -15.49 -0.35 5.87
C VAL A 186 -14.44 0.32 4.97
N SER A 187 -14.72 0.53 3.69
CA SER A 187 -13.79 1.18 2.78
C SER A 187 -13.53 2.64 3.20
N SER A 188 -14.56 3.38 3.60
CA SER A 188 -14.42 4.74 4.12
C SER A 188 -13.60 4.78 5.42
N TRP A 189 -13.82 3.83 6.33
CA TRP A 189 -13.13 3.77 7.61
C TRP A 189 -11.65 3.38 7.45
N ILE A 190 -11.32 2.40 6.61
CA ILE A 190 -9.93 2.03 6.29
C ILE A 190 -9.22 3.23 5.68
N THR A 191 -9.84 3.88 4.69
CA THR A 191 -9.26 5.03 4.01
C THR A 191 -9.03 6.19 5.00
N SER A 192 -10.00 6.50 5.85
CA SER A 192 -9.91 7.56 6.85
C SER A 192 -8.87 7.25 7.93
N SER A 193 -8.81 6.01 8.42
CA SER A 193 -7.82 5.57 9.43
C SER A 193 -6.40 5.64 8.87
N TRP A 194 -6.23 5.27 7.62
CA TRP A 194 -4.95 5.31 6.93
C TRP A 194 -4.45 6.74 6.74
N VAL A 195 -5.35 7.60 6.27
CA VAL A 195 -5.08 9.02 6.05
C VAL A 195 -4.73 9.72 7.37
N SER A 196 -5.46 9.45 8.45
CA SER A 196 -5.20 10.03 9.78
C SER A 196 -3.81 9.64 10.31
N HIS A 197 -3.34 8.42 10.02
CA HIS A 197 -2.00 7.97 10.42
C HIS A 197 -0.90 8.69 9.64
N THR A 198 -1.11 8.90 8.35
CA THR A 198 -0.13 9.55 7.47
C THR A 198 0.03 11.03 7.77
N THR A 199 -1.05 11.72 8.13
CA THR A 199 -1.00 13.14 8.53
C THR A 199 -0.22 13.35 9.84
N SER A 200 -0.23 12.41 10.75
CA SER A 200 0.63 12.47 11.96
C SER A 200 2.12 12.29 11.65
N ALA A 201 2.47 11.54 10.59
CA ALA A 201 3.86 11.35 10.14
C ALA A 201 4.39 12.53 9.30
N THR A 202 3.50 13.28 8.63
CA THR A 202 3.84 14.42 7.77
C THR A 202 3.91 15.77 8.51
N ASN A 203 3.95 15.81 9.82
CA ASN A 203 4.24 17.05 10.58
C ASN A 203 5.65 17.64 10.31
N CYS A 204 6.35 17.16 9.26
CA CYS A 204 7.50 17.83 8.64
C CYS A 204 7.10 18.69 7.41
N PHE A 205 5.81 18.96 7.19
CA PHE A 205 5.38 19.85 6.13
C PHE A 205 5.56 21.30 6.58
N ASP A 206 6.65 21.95 6.14
CA ASP A 206 6.85 23.40 6.29
C ASP A 206 6.01 24.12 5.21
N PRO A 207 4.89 24.77 5.56
CA PRO A 207 4.05 25.47 4.59
C PRO A 207 4.72 26.73 4.01
N ARG A 208 5.96 27.04 4.37
CA ARG A 208 6.68 28.24 3.93
C ARG A 208 7.51 28.06 2.65
N LEU A 209 7.66 26.84 2.13
CA LEU A 209 8.45 26.57 0.93
C LEU A 209 7.69 26.70 -0.40
N SER A 210 6.40 27.05 -0.41
CA SER A 210 5.60 27.20 -1.63
C SER A 210 5.43 28.63 -2.16
N ARG A 211 6.23 29.58 -1.74
CA ARG A 211 6.25 30.91 -2.39
C ARG A 211 7.30 30.94 -3.50
N HIS A 212 6.88 30.61 -4.72
CA HIS A 212 7.62 31.03 -5.92
C HIS A 212 7.71 32.56 -5.95
N PRO A 213 8.89 33.17 -6.06
CA PRO A 213 8.97 34.58 -6.32
C PRO A 213 8.60 34.85 -7.79
N SER A 214 7.49 35.55 -8.00
CA SER A 214 7.15 36.15 -9.26
C SER A 214 8.27 37.13 -9.68
N ARG A 215 8.76 36.95 -10.90
CA ARG A 215 9.70 37.89 -11.57
C ARG A 215 9.18 39.31 -11.51
N SER A 216 9.93 40.20 -10.91
CA SER A 216 9.89 41.59 -11.27
C SER A 216 11.25 42.26 -11.04
N THR A 217 11.80 42.76 -12.13
CA THR A 217 12.67 43.94 -12.36
C THR A 217 13.97 44.09 -11.54
N VAL A 218 15.02 44.05 -12.30
CA VAL A 218 16.38 44.51 -12.08
C VAL A 218 16.43 45.89 -11.42
N ARG A 219 17.15 46.00 -10.30
CA ARG A 219 17.99 47.18 -9.97
C ARG A 219 19.24 46.74 -9.21
N SER A 220 20.35 47.13 -9.78
CA SER A 220 21.70 46.99 -9.26
C SER A 220 21.92 47.85 -8.01
N SER A 221 22.48 47.28 -6.96
CA SER A 221 23.39 47.98 -6.05
C SER A 221 24.17 46.99 -5.19
N SER A 222 25.46 47.22 -5.13
CA SER A 222 26.51 46.50 -4.41
C SER A 222 26.34 46.58 -2.90
N SER A 223 26.51 45.45 -2.17
CA SER A 223 27.14 45.42 -0.85
C SER A 223 27.31 44.00 -0.31
N LYS A 224 28.50 43.75 0.19
CA LYS A 224 29.10 42.72 1.06
C LYS A 224 28.23 41.54 1.58
N PRO A 225 28.80 40.34 1.62
CA PRO A 225 28.14 39.12 2.18
C PRO A 225 28.17 39.10 3.73
N PRO A 226 27.10 38.66 4.38
CA PRO A 226 27.12 38.37 5.81
C PRO A 226 27.67 36.97 6.10
N ARG A 227 28.31 36.87 7.24
CA ARG A 227 29.00 35.72 7.82
C ARG A 227 28.06 34.50 8.03
N ARG A 228 28.56 33.31 7.71
CA ARG A 228 27.99 31.99 8.03
C ARG A 228 27.69 31.88 9.53
N ARG A 229 26.45 31.62 9.88
CA ARG A 229 26.08 30.98 11.17
C ARG A 229 25.89 29.48 10.96
N LEU A 230 26.63 28.73 11.75
CA LEU A 230 26.55 27.25 11.82
C LEU A 230 25.13 26.82 12.21
N GLY A 231 24.50 26.04 11.35
CA GLY A 231 23.22 25.44 11.57
C GLY A 231 23.30 24.31 12.61
N ARG A 232 22.30 24.25 13.45
CA ARG A 232 22.09 23.18 14.43
C ARG A 232 21.86 21.84 13.73
N ARG A 233 22.61 20.82 14.13
CA ARG A 233 22.47 19.43 13.67
C ARG A 233 21.15 18.85 14.19
N CYS A 234 20.42 18.14 13.33
CA CYS A 234 19.34 17.24 13.72
C CYS A 234 19.92 16.01 14.46
N PRO A 235 19.32 15.53 15.55
CA PRO A 235 19.87 14.48 16.42
C PRO A 235 19.42 13.07 16.05
N TRP A 236 19.45 12.66 14.77
CA TRP A 236 19.13 11.29 14.38
C TRP A 236 20.04 10.81 13.25
N GLN A 237 21.31 10.59 13.56
CA GLN A 237 22.18 9.71 12.80
C GLN A 237 22.80 8.72 13.78
N ALA A 238 22.33 7.49 13.77
CA ALA A 238 22.98 6.37 14.42
C ALA A 238 24.18 5.92 13.56
N PRO A 239 25.33 5.55 14.17
CA PRO A 239 26.51 5.11 13.42
C PRO A 239 26.34 3.69 12.88
N CYS A 240 26.80 3.48 11.64
CA CYS A 240 27.07 2.15 11.11
C CYS A 240 28.25 1.53 11.86
N THR A 241 28.05 0.34 12.38
CA THR A 241 29.05 -0.71 12.56
C THR A 241 28.51 -2.02 12.06
#